data_d827a3b5bae89d58aa28ff529e6c3216
#
_entry.id   d827a3b5bae89d58aa28ff529e6c3216
#
_cell.length_a   1.000
_cell.length_b   1.000
_cell.length_c   1.000
_cell.angle_alpha   90.00
_cell.angle_beta   90.00
_cell.angle_gamma   90.00
#
_symmetry.space_group_name_H-M   'P 1'
#
loop_
_entity.id
_entity.type
_entity.pdbx_description
1 polymer ?
#
loop_
_entity_poly.entity_id
_entity_poly.type
_entity_poly.pdbx_seq_one_letter_code
_entity_poly.pdbx_strand_id
1 'polypeptide(L)'
;MQGDLAALKRRLKELGSCVVAFSGGADSAFLLDCAREVLGDKVSAVTVFAPYTLKRDIRRAGGIAEALQVPHLNVDIPLPDALRYNPRNRCYICKNEMFALARKEASRVGAGHVLDGTVADDDEALRPGMKALKEQEVLSPLYECGFSKEDVIDQLNKRGREAWIHSPDSCLLTRLPFDREVIAEELTRIEMAEEYLLSGGVDPVRVRSDGTTARIEAGRDCRRLFFSEEGMNEIAAQLKKFGFRHVSLDLEGYRPGSVDD
;
A
#
# COMPACT_ATOMS: atom_id res chain seq x y z
N MET A 1 23.97 3.62 -5.28
CA MET A 1 24.58 4.10 -4.00
C MET A 1 23.86 3.37 -2.90
N GLN A 2 24.54 2.91 -1.88
CA GLN A 2 23.91 2.24 -0.74
C GLN A 2 23.33 3.30 0.21
N GLY A 3 22.14 3.07 0.74
CA GLY A 3 21.48 3.99 1.67
C GLY A 3 22.30 4.27 2.92
N ASP A 4 22.43 5.53 3.30
CA ASP A 4 23.23 5.96 4.47
C ASP A 4 22.34 6.06 5.73
N LEU A 5 22.37 5.02 6.56
CA LEU A 5 21.62 4.98 7.82
C LEU A 5 22.05 6.07 8.81
N ALA A 6 23.32 6.45 8.82
CA ALA A 6 23.79 7.52 9.70
C ALA A 6 23.28 8.89 9.23
N ALA A 7 23.24 9.12 7.91
CA ALA A 7 22.62 10.32 7.35
C ALA A 7 21.10 10.38 7.66
N LEU A 8 20.37 9.26 7.51
CA LEU A 8 18.97 9.18 7.84
C LEU A 8 18.71 9.53 9.32
N LYS A 9 19.47 8.96 10.24
CA LYS A 9 19.35 9.27 11.67
C LYS A 9 19.66 10.73 12.00
N ARG A 10 20.68 11.32 11.36
CA ARG A 10 20.96 12.77 11.49
C ARG A 10 19.80 13.61 10.98
N ARG A 11 19.29 13.28 9.78
CA ARG A 11 18.17 14.00 9.17
C ARG A 11 16.92 13.97 10.06
N LEU A 12 16.56 12.80 10.58
CA LEU A 12 15.44 12.66 11.51
C LEU A 12 15.65 13.49 12.79
N LYS A 13 16.86 13.48 13.34
CA LYS A 13 17.18 14.28 14.54
C LYS A 13 17.03 15.79 14.29
N GLU A 14 17.44 16.28 13.12
CA GLU A 14 17.28 17.68 12.71
C GLU A 14 15.82 18.09 12.60
N LEU A 15 14.94 17.20 12.13
CA LEU A 15 13.49 17.44 12.04
C LEU A 15 12.83 17.58 13.41
N GLY A 16 13.35 16.95 14.45
CA GLY A 16 12.95 17.09 15.85
C GLY A 16 11.61 16.45 16.21
N SER A 17 10.59 16.53 15.35
CA SER A 17 9.29 15.86 15.52
C SER A 17 8.63 15.62 14.17
N CYS A 18 7.88 14.52 14.04
CA CYS A 18 7.21 14.22 12.78
C CYS A 18 5.96 13.35 12.94
N VAL A 19 5.12 13.42 11.90
CA VAL A 19 4.07 12.43 11.59
C VAL A 19 4.52 11.64 10.36
N VAL A 20 4.51 10.33 10.43
CA VAL A 20 4.75 9.46 9.27
C VAL A 20 3.42 9.14 8.61
N ALA A 21 3.26 9.48 7.31
CA ALA A 21 2.17 9.00 6.47
C ALA A 21 2.39 7.50 6.22
N PHE A 22 1.69 6.68 6.98
CA PHE A 22 2.02 5.29 7.21
C PHE A 22 1.09 4.34 6.46
N SER A 23 1.62 3.62 5.48
CA SER A 23 0.86 2.65 4.68
C SER A 23 0.90 1.22 5.24
N GLY A 24 1.79 0.92 6.19
CA GLY A 24 2.07 -0.45 6.63
C GLY A 24 2.97 -1.24 5.67
N GLY A 25 3.44 -0.65 4.58
CA GLY A 25 4.43 -1.24 3.69
C GLY A 25 5.85 -1.18 4.27
N ALA A 26 6.76 -2.02 3.76
CA ALA A 26 8.13 -2.18 4.27
C ALA A 26 8.89 -0.83 4.37
N ASP A 27 8.81 0.00 3.32
CA ASP A 27 9.54 1.27 3.27
C ASP A 27 9.06 2.24 4.37
N SER A 28 7.75 2.41 4.51
CA SER A 28 7.16 3.26 5.56
C SER A 28 7.36 2.67 6.96
N ALA A 29 7.41 1.35 7.09
CA ALA A 29 7.69 0.65 8.36
C ALA A 29 9.14 0.86 8.80
N PHE A 30 10.10 0.76 7.88
CA PHE A 30 11.49 1.05 8.16
C PHE A 30 11.71 2.52 8.56
N LEU A 31 11.07 3.45 7.84
CA LEU A 31 11.12 4.87 8.20
C LEU A 31 10.57 5.11 9.61
N LEU A 32 9.41 4.50 9.94
CA LEU A 32 8.77 4.65 11.25
C LEU A 32 9.63 4.08 12.38
N ASP A 33 10.27 2.91 12.16
CA ASP A 33 11.20 2.27 13.12
C ASP A 33 12.40 3.18 13.38
N CYS A 34 13.03 3.73 12.33
CA CYS A 34 14.13 4.68 12.47
C CYS A 34 13.71 5.99 13.16
N ALA A 35 12.52 6.52 12.81
CA ALA A 35 12.00 7.72 13.44
C ALA A 35 11.72 7.49 14.95
N ARG A 36 11.14 6.36 15.32
CA ARG A 36 10.91 5.98 16.71
C ARG A 36 12.22 5.85 17.49
N GLU A 37 13.23 5.20 16.89
CA GLU A 37 14.55 5.06 17.49
C GLU A 37 15.21 6.41 17.80
N VAL A 38 15.08 7.38 16.88
CA VAL A 38 15.78 8.67 16.99
C VAL A 38 14.99 9.72 17.79
N LEU A 39 13.67 9.80 17.59
CA LEU A 39 12.83 10.86 18.11
C LEU A 39 12.04 10.46 19.37
N GLY A 40 11.97 9.16 19.69
CA GLY A 40 11.21 8.67 20.82
C GLY A 40 9.73 9.02 20.70
N ASP A 41 9.15 9.67 21.70
CA ASP A 41 7.73 10.01 21.74
C ASP A 41 7.33 11.20 20.85
N LYS A 42 8.29 11.80 20.12
CA LYS A 42 8.03 12.91 19.19
C LYS A 42 7.69 12.44 17.77
N VAL A 43 7.41 11.15 17.60
CA VAL A 43 6.91 10.58 16.35
C VAL A 43 5.52 10.00 16.55
N SER A 44 4.66 10.17 15.56
CA SER A 44 3.38 9.49 15.44
C SER A 44 3.17 9.02 14.00
N ALA A 45 2.27 8.07 13.82
CA ALA A 45 1.89 7.55 12.51
C ALA A 45 0.45 7.91 12.18
N VAL A 46 0.17 8.20 10.92
CA VAL A 46 -1.19 8.43 10.40
C VAL A 46 -1.41 7.53 9.20
N THR A 47 -2.42 6.67 9.27
CA THR A 47 -2.92 5.90 8.14
C THR A 47 -4.26 6.48 7.71
N VAL A 48 -4.31 7.03 6.51
CA VAL A 48 -5.56 7.46 5.88
C VAL A 48 -6.04 6.32 4.99
N PHE A 49 -7.28 5.90 5.16
CA PHE A 49 -7.87 4.83 4.37
C PHE A 49 -9.25 5.20 3.85
N ALA A 50 -9.62 4.59 2.74
CA ALA A 50 -10.85 4.79 2.01
C ALA A 50 -11.41 3.43 1.58
N PRO A 51 -12.63 3.32 1.03
CA PRO A 51 -13.22 2.06 0.61
C PRO A 51 -12.38 1.22 -0.36
N TYR A 52 -11.39 1.83 -1.03
CA TYR A 52 -10.46 1.16 -1.93
C TYR A 52 -9.13 0.74 -1.28
N THR A 53 -8.95 0.98 0.01
CA THR A 53 -7.76 0.54 0.76
C THR A 53 -7.97 -0.89 1.23
N LEU A 54 -6.96 -1.74 1.05
CA LEU A 54 -7.03 -3.14 1.50
C LEU A 54 -7.06 -3.20 3.02
N LYS A 55 -8.02 -3.94 3.58
CA LYS A 55 -8.15 -4.11 5.04
C LYS A 55 -6.91 -4.77 5.66
N ARG A 56 -6.25 -5.67 4.90
CA ARG A 56 -5.00 -6.28 5.36
C ARG A 56 -3.89 -5.24 5.57
N ASP A 57 -3.82 -4.18 4.75
CA ASP A 57 -2.82 -3.13 4.92
C ASP A 57 -3.10 -2.29 6.16
N ILE A 58 -4.37 -1.99 6.44
CA ILE A 58 -4.79 -1.27 7.66
C ILE A 58 -4.44 -2.10 8.90
N ARG A 59 -4.75 -3.41 8.91
CA ARG A 59 -4.39 -4.31 10.02
C ARG A 59 -2.89 -4.39 10.23
N ARG A 60 -2.12 -4.49 9.13
CA ARG A 60 -0.65 -4.54 9.16
C ARG A 60 -0.06 -3.25 9.72
N ALA A 61 -0.54 -2.09 9.26
CA ALA A 61 -0.13 -0.79 9.78
C ALA A 61 -0.38 -0.69 11.30
N GLY A 62 -1.56 -1.09 11.76
CA GLY A 62 -1.88 -1.12 13.18
C GLY A 62 -0.93 -2.00 13.99
N GLY A 63 -0.70 -3.23 13.55
CA GLY A 63 0.20 -4.17 14.24
C GLY A 63 1.66 -3.70 14.30
N ILE A 64 2.17 -3.07 13.24
CA ILE A 64 3.53 -2.51 13.23
C ILE A 64 3.63 -1.31 14.18
N ALA A 65 2.67 -0.39 14.13
CA ALA A 65 2.67 0.78 15.01
C ALA A 65 2.58 0.38 16.50
N GLU A 66 1.77 -0.63 16.83
CA GLU A 66 1.67 -1.22 18.17
C GLU A 66 3.01 -1.84 18.60
N ALA A 67 3.64 -2.64 17.73
CA ALA A 67 4.94 -3.27 18.03
C ALA A 67 6.05 -2.24 18.26
N LEU A 68 5.98 -1.07 17.62
CA LEU A 68 6.90 0.05 17.80
C LEU A 68 6.51 0.97 18.98
N GLN A 69 5.36 0.75 19.58
CA GLN A 69 4.79 1.66 20.59
C GLN A 69 4.72 3.11 20.09
N VAL A 70 4.30 3.30 18.84
CA VAL A 70 4.12 4.62 18.21
C VAL A 70 2.64 4.96 18.23
N PRO A 71 2.24 6.18 18.69
CA PRO A 71 0.88 6.65 18.56
C PRO A 71 0.43 6.59 17.09
N HIS A 72 -0.67 5.88 16.82
CA HIS A 72 -1.15 5.63 15.46
C HIS A 72 -2.59 6.10 15.32
N LEU A 73 -2.82 7.02 14.40
CA LEU A 73 -4.15 7.51 14.05
C LEU A 73 -4.61 6.88 12.73
N ASN A 74 -5.76 6.26 12.77
CA ASN A 74 -6.49 5.79 11.60
C ASN A 74 -7.55 6.82 11.22
N VAL A 75 -7.48 7.35 9.99
CA VAL A 75 -8.43 8.32 9.44
C VAL A 75 -9.21 7.67 8.32
N ASP A 76 -10.50 7.41 8.56
CA ASP A 76 -11.43 6.88 7.54
C ASP A 76 -12.01 8.04 6.72
N ILE A 77 -11.95 7.92 5.39
CA ILE A 77 -12.53 8.90 4.47
C ILE A 77 -13.48 8.20 3.49
N PRO A 78 -14.55 8.88 3.06
CA PRO A 78 -15.36 8.36 1.96
C PRO A 78 -14.56 8.31 0.65
N LEU A 79 -15.11 7.63 -0.35
CA LEU A 79 -14.55 7.70 -1.71
C LEU A 79 -14.59 9.16 -2.19
N PRO A 80 -13.44 9.79 -2.48
CA PRO A 80 -13.43 11.15 -3.00
C PRO A 80 -14.18 11.25 -4.34
N ASP A 81 -14.98 12.29 -4.53
CA ASP A 81 -15.75 12.49 -5.77
C ASP A 81 -14.87 12.47 -7.02
N ALA A 82 -13.67 13.03 -6.92
CA ALA A 82 -12.69 13.02 -8.00
C ALA A 82 -12.18 11.61 -8.38
N LEU A 83 -12.38 10.61 -7.52
CA LEU A 83 -12.02 9.20 -7.76
C LEU A 83 -13.21 8.34 -8.16
N ARG A 84 -14.42 8.90 -8.20
CA ARG A 84 -15.66 8.17 -8.48
C ARG A 84 -15.61 7.34 -9.76
N TYR A 85 -14.92 7.81 -10.79
CA TYR A 85 -14.80 7.12 -12.08
C TYR A 85 -13.41 6.54 -12.34
N ASN A 86 -12.63 6.27 -11.29
CA ASN A 86 -11.31 5.66 -11.39
C ASN A 86 -10.40 6.29 -12.48
N PRO A 87 -10.13 7.59 -12.41
CA PRO A 87 -9.38 8.28 -13.45
C PRO A 87 -7.91 7.84 -13.51
N ARG A 88 -7.24 8.04 -14.64
CA ARG A 88 -5.83 7.66 -14.83
C ARG A 88 -4.88 8.33 -13.82
N ASN A 89 -5.17 9.54 -13.40
CA ASN A 89 -4.40 10.27 -12.39
C ASN A 89 -4.83 9.96 -10.93
N ARG A 90 -5.57 8.86 -10.70
CA ARG A 90 -6.09 8.47 -9.37
C ARG A 90 -5.04 8.49 -8.26
N CYS A 91 -3.80 8.07 -8.57
CA CYS A 91 -2.74 8.02 -7.57
C CYS A 91 -2.34 9.42 -7.08
N TYR A 92 -2.31 10.41 -7.97
CA TYR A 92 -2.07 11.80 -7.58
C TYR A 92 -3.21 12.33 -6.71
N ILE A 93 -4.45 12.16 -7.14
CA ILE A 93 -5.64 12.62 -6.40
C ILE A 93 -5.66 12.00 -5.00
N CYS A 94 -5.54 10.66 -4.92
CA CYS A 94 -5.53 9.93 -3.66
C CYS A 94 -4.43 10.42 -2.72
N LYS A 95 -3.18 10.49 -3.19
CA LYS A 95 -2.05 10.93 -2.35
C LYS A 95 -2.19 12.37 -1.90
N ASN A 96 -2.69 13.26 -2.76
CA ASN A 96 -2.91 14.66 -2.39
C ASN A 96 -3.89 14.80 -1.22
N GLU A 97 -5.01 14.07 -1.25
CA GLU A 97 -5.98 14.01 -0.17
C GLU A 97 -5.39 13.42 1.12
N MET A 98 -4.70 12.28 1.00
CA MET A 98 -4.09 11.59 2.14
C MET A 98 -3.04 12.46 2.84
N PHE A 99 -2.18 13.14 2.07
CA PHE A 99 -1.15 14.01 2.63
C PHE A 99 -1.72 15.30 3.24
N ALA A 100 -2.76 15.89 2.64
CA ALA A 100 -3.45 17.01 3.24
C ALA A 100 -4.03 16.67 4.63
N LEU A 101 -4.61 15.48 4.77
CA LEU A 101 -5.10 14.97 6.05
C LEU A 101 -3.96 14.68 7.03
N ALA A 102 -2.87 14.07 6.58
CA ALA A 102 -1.70 13.83 7.42
C ALA A 102 -1.09 15.15 7.95
N ARG A 103 -1.04 16.20 7.12
CA ARG A 103 -0.62 17.55 7.55
C ARG A 103 -1.56 18.16 8.59
N LYS A 104 -2.87 18.02 8.40
CA LYS A 104 -3.85 18.46 9.39
C LYS A 104 -3.63 17.79 10.74
N GLU A 105 -3.38 16.48 10.73
CA GLU A 105 -3.08 15.73 11.96
C GLU A 105 -1.73 16.10 12.55
N ALA A 106 -0.70 16.32 11.74
CA ALA A 106 0.59 16.83 12.21
C ALA A 106 0.44 18.16 12.96
N SER A 107 -0.34 19.09 12.39
CA SER A 107 -0.65 20.37 13.05
C SER A 107 -1.39 20.17 14.38
N ARG A 108 -2.34 19.22 14.44
CA ARG A 108 -3.12 18.92 15.63
C ARG A 108 -2.27 18.37 16.78
N VAL A 109 -1.26 17.56 16.47
CA VAL A 109 -0.34 16.99 17.48
C VAL A 109 0.90 17.84 17.72
N GLY A 110 1.04 18.97 17.05
CA GLY A 110 2.19 19.87 17.17
C GLY A 110 3.46 19.33 16.55
N ALA A 111 3.37 18.38 15.60
CA ALA A 111 4.52 17.86 14.87
C ALA A 111 4.93 18.85 13.75
N GLY A 112 6.26 19.05 13.61
CA GLY A 112 6.79 20.02 12.65
C GLY A 112 6.72 19.56 11.19
N HIS A 113 6.68 18.26 10.94
CA HIS A 113 6.85 17.69 9.59
C HIS A 113 5.98 16.46 9.37
N VAL A 114 5.59 16.26 8.08
CA VAL A 114 5.01 15.00 7.60
C VAL A 114 6.08 14.30 6.75
N LEU A 115 6.28 13.01 7.00
CA LEU A 115 7.23 12.18 6.29
C LEU A 115 6.52 11.06 5.53
N ASP A 116 7.09 10.62 4.40
CA ASP A 116 6.66 9.42 3.69
C ASP A 116 7.82 8.46 3.42
N GLY A 117 7.48 7.21 3.09
CA GLY A 117 8.45 6.14 2.85
C GLY A 117 8.94 6.03 1.40
N THR A 118 8.90 7.08 0.59
CA THR A 118 9.43 7.07 -0.78
C THR A 118 10.93 6.80 -0.77
N VAL A 119 11.39 5.89 -1.64
CA VAL A 119 12.79 5.46 -1.77
C VAL A 119 13.41 5.87 -3.10
N ALA A 120 14.72 5.73 -3.24
CA ALA A 120 15.48 6.19 -4.42
C ALA A 120 15.10 5.46 -5.74
N ASP A 121 14.56 4.23 -5.64
CA ASP A 121 14.10 3.47 -6.80
C ASP A 121 12.71 3.92 -7.31
N ASP A 122 12.06 4.82 -6.58
CA ASP A 122 10.76 5.35 -6.97
C ASP A 122 10.97 6.46 -8.01
N ASP A 123 10.85 6.11 -9.30
CA ASP A 123 11.06 7.03 -10.43
C ASP A 123 10.00 8.14 -10.44
N GLU A 124 10.48 9.40 -10.41
CA GLU A 124 9.60 10.58 -10.45
C GLU A 124 8.75 10.62 -11.73
N ALA A 125 9.28 10.18 -12.87
CA ALA A 125 8.58 10.21 -14.16
C ALA A 125 7.42 9.19 -14.23
N LEU A 126 7.53 8.09 -13.48
CA LEU A 126 6.54 7.00 -13.47
C LEU A 126 5.54 7.08 -12.32
N ARG A 127 5.71 8.03 -11.39
CA ARG A 127 4.87 8.13 -10.19
C ARG A 127 4.15 9.48 -10.04
N PRO A 128 2.91 9.59 -10.53
CA PRO A 128 2.09 10.82 -10.38
C PRO A 128 1.96 11.30 -8.93
N GLY A 129 2.14 10.40 -7.96
CA GLY A 129 2.11 10.73 -6.53
C GLY A 129 3.28 11.58 -6.03
N MET A 130 4.42 11.64 -6.74
CA MET A 130 5.55 12.50 -6.35
C MET A 130 5.21 13.99 -6.42
N LYS A 131 4.32 14.38 -7.35
CA LYS A 131 3.81 15.75 -7.42
C LYS A 131 3.04 16.12 -6.15
N ALA A 132 2.21 15.21 -5.64
CA ALA A 132 1.46 15.43 -4.41
C ALA A 132 2.36 15.62 -3.18
N LEU A 133 3.51 14.90 -3.09
CA LEU A 133 4.50 15.11 -2.03
C LEU A 133 5.01 16.56 -2.01
N LYS A 134 5.42 17.08 -3.18
CA LYS A 134 5.92 18.45 -3.31
C LYS A 134 4.86 19.48 -2.96
N GLU A 135 3.63 19.32 -3.46
CA GLU A 135 2.52 20.25 -3.22
C GLU A 135 2.06 20.27 -1.75
N GLN A 136 2.15 19.13 -1.07
CA GLN A 136 1.78 19.00 0.34
C GLN A 136 2.98 19.16 1.29
N GLU A 137 4.17 19.53 0.79
CA GLU A 137 5.39 19.73 1.59
C GLU A 137 5.73 18.51 2.47
N VAL A 138 5.51 17.30 1.94
CA VAL A 138 5.86 16.03 2.59
C VAL A 138 7.30 15.70 2.28
N LEU A 139 8.07 15.37 3.30
CA LEU A 139 9.49 15.03 3.17
C LEU A 139 9.66 13.52 2.99
N SER A 140 10.65 13.13 2.19
CA SER A 140 10.97 11.72 1.90
C SER A 140 12.42 11.40 2.34
N PRO A 141 12.68 11.23 3.65
CA PRO A 141 14.05 11.07 4.17
C PRO A 141 14.78 9.85 3.64
N LEU A 142 14.09 8.75 3.29
CA LEU A 142 14.71 7.59 2.66
C LEU A 142 15.24 7.95 1.27
N TYR A 143 14.45 8.66 0.47
CA TYR A 143 14.85 9.16 -0.84
C TYR A 143 16.04 10.12 -0.72
N GLU A 144 15.94 11.11 0.19
CA GLU A 144 17.00 12.10 0.45
C GLU A 144 18.35 11.45 0.85
N CYS A 145 18.28 10.31 1.55
CA CYS A 145 19.47 9.56 2.01
C CYS A 145 19.85 8.38 1.10
N GLY A 146 19.27 8.27 -0.09
CA GLY A 146 19.65 7.33 -1.15
C GLY A 146 19.31 5.88 -0.88
N PHE A 147 18.29 5.58 -0.04
CA PHE A 147 17.84 4.22 0.20
C PHE A 147 17.10 3.65 -1.00
N SER A 148 17.53 2.48 -1.47
CA SER A 148 16.80 1.62 -2.40
C SER A 148 15.85 0.69 -1.65
N LYS A 149 14.94 0.00 -2.37
CA LYS A 149 14.09 -1.05 -1.78
C LYS A 149 14.92 -2.20 -1.23
N GLU A 150 16.00 -2.56 -1.90
CA GLU A 150 16.92 -3.59 -1.44
C GLU A 150 17.60 -3.19 -0.12
N ASP A 151 18.04 -1.92 0.00
CA ASP A 151 18.61 -1.40 1.26
C ASP A 151 17.59 -1.46 2.40
N VAL A 152 16.32 -1.11 2.15
CA VAL A 152 15.25 -1.19 3.16
C VAL A 152 15.05 -2.63 3.62
N ILE A 153 14.97 -3.59 2.70
CA ILE A 153 14.83 -5.03 3.01
C ILE A 153 16.02 -5.51 3.86
N ASP A 154 17.24 -5.17 3.45
CA ASP A 154 18.45 -5.53 4.19
C ASP A 154 18.45 -4.95 5.62
N GLN A 155 18.05 -3.69 5.78
CA GLN A 155 17.95 -3.06 7.09
C GLN A 155 16.86 -3.67 7.97
N LEU A 156 15.69 -4.03 7.41
CA LEU A 156 14.63 -4.72 8.14
C LEU A 156 15.09 -6.11 8.62
N ASN A 157 15.78 -6.87 7.77
CA ASN A 157 16.37 -8.15 8.14
C ASN A 157 17.38 -8.01 9.28
N LYS A 158 18.31 -7.05 9.18
CA LYS A 158 19.29 -6.76 10.24
C LYS A 158 18.67 -6.37 11.59
N ARG A 159 17.45 -5.86 11.56
CA ARG A 159 16.69 -5.43 12.74
C ARG A 159 15.75 -6.52 13.28
N GLY A 160 15.70 -7.73 12.67
CA GLY A 160 14.78 -8.80 13.04
C GLY A 160 13.32 -8.43 12.76
N ARG A 161 13.08 -7.72 11.64
CA ARG A 161 11.77 -7.23 11.21
C ARG A 161 11.31 -7.88 9.90
N GLU A 162 11.74 -9.11 9.62
CA GLU A 162 11.43 -9.86 8.39
C GLU A 162 9.92 -9.97 8.16
N ALA A 163 9.14 -10.06 9.23
CA ALA A 163 7.68 -10.13 9.18
C ALA A 163 7.01 -8.86 8.58
N TRP A 164 7.74 -7.76 8.43
CA TRP A 164 7.24 -6.53 7.80
C TRP A 164 7.52 -6.48 6.29
N ILE A 165 8.30 -7.46 5.78
CA ILE A 165 8.61 -7.58 4.37
C ILE A 165 7.53 -8.43 3.71
N HIS A 166 6.82 -7.86 2.77
CA HIS A 166 5.77 -8.53 2.00
C HIS A 166 5.72 -7.99 0.57
N SER A 167 5.08 -8.72 -0.30
CA SER A 167 4.84 -8.29 -1.69
C SER A 167 4.13 -6.94 -1.71
N PRO A 168 4.55 -6.00 -2.59
CA PRO A 168 3.90 -4.71 -2.69
C PRO A 168 2.42 -4.86 -3.07
N ASP A 169 1.56 -4.28 -2.26
CA ASP A 169 0.14 -4.19 -2.55
C ASP A 169 -0.20 -2.85 -3.20
N SER A 170 -1.06 -2.89 -4.20
CA SER A 170 -1.68 -1.71 -4.79
C SER A 170 -3.14 -1.63 -4.34
N CYS A 171 -3.73 -0.41 -4.31
CA CYS A 171 -5.11 -0.23 -3.87
C CYS A 171 -6.12 -0.94 -4.78
N LEU A 172 -7.33 -1.21 -4.29
CA LEU A 172 -8.38 -1.92 -5.03
C LEU A 172 -8.82 -1.23 -6.34
N LEU A 173 -8.61 0.09 -6.47
CA LEU A 173 -8.89 0.80 -7.72
C LEU A 173 -8.07 0.26 -8.91
N THR A 174 -6.92 -0.34 -8.64
CA THR A 174 -6.11 -0.96 -9.69
C THR A 174 -6.71 -2.27 -10.23
N ARG A 175 -7.73 -2.83 -9.59
CA ARG A 175 -8.46 -4.03 -10.04
C ARG A 175 -9.61 -3.71 -10.99
N LEU A 176 -9.93 -2.42 -11.13
CA LEU A 176 -11.00 -1.92 -11.97
C LEU A 176 -10.44 -1.28 -13.25
N PRO A 177 -11.16 -1.34 -14.38
CA PRO A 177 -10.83 -0.54 -15.54
C PRO A 177 -10.81 0.97 -15.22
N PHE A 178 -9.99 1.72 -15.95
CA PHE A 178 -10.05 3.18 -15.91
C PHE A 178 -11.39 3.72 -16.43
N ASP A 179 -11.71 4.94 -16.03
CA ASP A 179 -12.85 5.72 -16.48
C ASP A 179 -14.21 5.02 -16.24
N ARG A 180 -14.25 4.13 -15.24
CA ARG A 180 -15.43 3.39 -14.82
C ARG A 180 -15.85 3.78 -13.41
N GLU A 181 -17.17 3.82 -13.17
CA GLU A 181 -17.71 4.10 -11.84
C GLU A 181 -17.26 3.05 -10.81
N VAL A 182 -16.75 3.53 -9.70
CA VAL A 182 -16.30 2.72 -8.57
C VAL A 182 -17.49 2.37 -7.70
N ILE A 183 -17.79 1.09 -7.59
CA ILE A 183 -18.92 0.56 -6.79
C ILE A 183 -18.34 -0.12 -5.56
N ALA A 184 -18.77 0.31 -4.36
CA ALA A 184 -18.22 -0.17 -3.09
C ALA A 184 -18.41 -1.69 -2.91
N GLU A 185 -19.56 -2.24 -3.32
CA GLU A 185 -19.85 -3.67 -3.27
C GLU A 185 -18.91 -4.47 -4.17
N GLU A 186 -18.48 -3.89 -5.31
CA GLU A 186 -17.50 -4.53 -6.19
C GLU A 186 -16.11 -4.57 -5.57
N LEU A 187 -15.67 -3.48 -4.94
CA LEU A 187 -14.41 -3.46 -4.20
C LEU A 187 -14.40 -4.52 -3.07
N THR A 188 -15.51 -4.64 -2.36
CA THR A 188 -15.67 -5.66 -1.31
C THR A 188 -15.57 -7.07 -1.86
N ARG A 189 -16.22 -7.37 -3.00
CA ARG A 189 -16.13 -8.69 -3.64
C ARG A 189 -14.71 -9.02 -4.09
N ILE A 190 -14.02 -8.05 -4.65
CA ILE A 190 -12.62 -8.19 -5.08
C ILE A 190 -11.74 -8.51 -3.88
N GLU A 191 -11.86 -7.75 -2.80
CA GLU A 191 -11.08 -7.97 -1.58
C GLU A 191 -11.34 -9.36 -0.99
N MET A 192 -12.60 -9.78 -0.88
CA MET A 192 -12.96 -11.12 -0.39
C MET A 192 -12.37 -12.22 -1.26
N ALA A 193 -12.36 -12.04 -2.59
CA ALA A 193 -11.79 -13.00 -3.52
C ALA A 193 -10.26 -13.10 -3.38
N GLU A 194 -9.56 -11.96 -3.27
CA GLU A 194 -8.11 -11.97 -3.04
C GLU A 194 -7.75 -12.57 -1.68
N GLU A 195 -8.45 -12.24 -0.60
CA GLU A 195 -8.23 -12.81 0.74
C GLU A 195 -8.44 -14.35 0.73
N TYR A 196 -9.48 -14.84 0.07
CA TYR A 196 -9.72 -16.27 -0.08
C TYR A 196 -8.58 -16.97 -0.82
N LEU A 197 -8.16 -16.42 -1.96
CA LEU A 197 -7.07 -17.00 -2.76
C LEU A 197 -5.72 -16.95 -2.02
N LEU A 198 -5.43 -15.87 -1.32
CA LEU A 198 -4.24 -15.75 -0.46
C LEU A 198 -4.24 -16.79 0.64
N SER A 199 -5.39 -17.02 1.31
CA SER A 199 -5.51 -18.05 2.35
C SER A 199 -5.30 -19.46 1.81
N GLY A 200 -5.57 -19.70 0.52
CA GLY A 200 -5.27 -20.92 -0.23
C GLY A 200 -3.84 -21.01 -0.76
N GLY A 201 -2.96 -20.07 -0.40
CA GLY A 201 -1.54 -20.08 -0.80
C GLY A 201 -1.26 -19.48 -2.19
N VAL A 202 -2.21 -18.76 -2.78
CA VAL A 202 -2.01 -18.06 -4.07
C VAL A 202 -1.45 -16.67 -3.79
N ASP A 203 -0.13 -16.54 -3.75
CA ASP A 203 0.57 -15.26 -3.54
C ASP A 203 1.76 -15.14 -4.51
N PRO A 204 1.89 -14.04 -5.28
CA PRO A 204 0.94 -12.91 -5.37
C PRO A 204 -0.32 -13.23 -6.18
N VAL A 205 -1.41 -12.55 -5.85
CA VAL A 205 -2.68 -12.63 -6.59
C VAL A 205 -3.31 -11.26 -6.77
N ARG A 206 -3.99 -11.08 -7.91
CA ARG A 206 -4.89 -9.96 -8.18
C ARG A 206 -6.17 -10.48 -8.82
N VAL A 207 -7.30 -9.96 -8.36
CA VAL A 207 -8.59 -10.27 -8.95
C VAL A 207 -9.12 -9.00 -9.64
N ARG A 208 -8.98 -8.96 -10.98
CA ARG A 208 -9.54 -7.87 -11.78
C ARG A 208 -11.03 -8.07 -11.99
N SER A 209 -11.77 -6.98 -12.02
CA SER A 209 -13.23 -7.04 -12.21
C SER A 209 -13.72 -6.06 -13.27
N ASP A 210 -14.67 -6.53 -14.09
CA ASP A 210 -15.48 -5.70 -15.00
C ASP A 210 -16.92 -5.52 -14.48
N GLY A 211 -17.18 -5.92 -13.23
CA GLY A 211 -18.48 -5.92 -12.56
C GLY A 211 -19.12 -7.30 -12.48
N THR A 212 -18.91 -8.15 -13.46
CA THR A 212 -19.52 -9.49 -13.52
C THR A 212 -18.50 -10.62 -13.51
N THR A 213 -17.31 -10.37 -14.02
CA THR A 213 -16.24 -11.34 -14.16
C THR A 213 -15.15 -11.09 -13.11
N ALA A 214 -14.69 -12.15 -12.44
CA ALA A 214 -13.43 -12.18 -11.74
C ALA A 214 -12.35 -12.76 -12.66
N ARG A 215 -11.37 -11.95 -13.08
CA ARG A 215 -10.17 -12.42 -13.77
C ARG A 215 -9.04 -12.53 -12.76
N ILE A 216 -8.63 -13.77 -12.48
CA ILE A 216 -7.58 -14.08 -11.51
C ILE A 216 -6.22 -13.98 -12.18
N GLU A 217 -5.36 -13.10 -11.70
CA GLU A 217 -3.94 -13.01 -12.07
C GLU A 217 -3.12 -13.57 -10.91
N ALA A 218 -2.59 -14.79 -11.05
CA ALA A 218 -1.80 -15.47 -10.03
C ALA A 218 -0.32 -15.44 -10.36
N GLY A 219 0.53 -15.43 -9.34
CA GLY A 219 1.97 -15.57 -9.49
C GLY A 219 2.34 -16.86 -10.21
N ARG A 220 3.47 -16.86 -10.95
CA ARG A 220 3.88 -17.97 -11.80
C ARG A 220 3.94 -19.30 -11.04
N ASP A 221 4.48 -19.29 -9.83
CA ASP A 221 4.69 -20.50 -9.02
C ASP A 221 3.39 -21.03 -8.40
N CYS A 222 2.36 -20.18 -8.29
CA CYS A 222 1.06 -20.53 -7.71
C CYS A 222 0.07 -21.08 -8.73
N ARG A 223 0.32 -20.93 -10.05
CA ARG A 223 -0.64 -21.35 -11.10
C ARG A 223 -0.98 -22.83 -11.06
N ARG A 224 -0.05 -23.69 -10.64
CA ARG A 224 -0.30 -25.12 -10.47
C ARG A 224 -1.48 -25.45 -9.55
N LEU A 225 -1.82 -24.56 -8.62
CA LEU A 225 -2.96 -24.72 -7.72
C LEU A 225 -4.32 -24.72 -8.45
N PHE A 226 -4.34 -24.21 -9.69
CA PHE A 226 -5.55 -24.13 -10.52
C PHE A 226 -5.70 -25.30 -11.50
N PHE A 227 -4.77 -26.27 -11.55
CA PHE A 227 -4.78 -27.32 -12.58
C PHE A 227 -5.50 -28.62 -12.17
N SER A 228 -6.25 -28.65 -11.07
CA SER A 228 -7.15 -29.74 -10.76
C SER A 228 -8.60 -29.34 -11.03
N GLU A 229 -9.41 -30.27 -11.52
CA GLU A 229 -10.83 -30.01 -11.76
C GLU A 229 -11.55 -29.66 -10.45
N GLU A 230 -11.21 -30.33 -9.37
CA GLU A 230 -11.77 -30.07 -8.04
C GLU A 230 -11.41 -28.66 -7.56
N GLY A 231 -10.14 -28.26 -7.62
CA GLY A 231 -9.69 -26.92 -7.21
C GLY A 231 -10.29 -25.80 -8.06
N MET A 232 -10.39 -26.00 -9.39
CA MET A 232 -11.06 -25.04 -10.27
C MET A 232 -12.53 -24.87 -9.90
N ASN A 233 -13.24 -25.97 -9.65
CA ASN A 233 -14.65 -25.96 -9.29
C ASN A 233 -14.88 -25.30 -7.92
N GLU A 234 -14.04 -25.59 -6.93
CA GLU A 234 -14.10 -25.00 -5.60
C GLU A 234 -13.89 -23.49 -5.65
N ILE A 235 -12.82 -23.02 -6.31
CA ILE A 235 -12.51 -21.59 -6.47
C ILE A 235 -13.67 -20.89 -7.19
N ALA A 236 -14.14 -21.46 -8.31
CA ALA A 236 -15.24 -20.87 -9.07
C ALA A 236 -16.52 -20.77 -8.23
N ALA A 237 -16.86 -21.82 -7.49
CA ALA A 237 -18.02 -21.81 -6.61
C ALA A 237 -17.91 -20.75 -5.50
N GLN A 238 -16.74 -20.62 -4.90
CA GLN A 238 -16.52 -19.64 -3.83
C GLN A 238 -16.58 -18.19 -4.33
N LEU A 239 -15.94 -17.88 -5.47
CA LEU A 239 -15.98 -16.53 -6.03
C LEU A 239 -17.40 -16.16 -6.51
N LYS A 240 -18.17 -17.13 -7.00
CA LYS A 240 -19.60 -16.92 -7.31
C LYS A 240 -20.44 -16.59 -6.06
N LYS A 241 -20.14 -17.19 -4.90
CA LYS A 241 -20.79 -16.81 -3.62
C LYS A 241 -20.47 -15.38 -3.23
N PHE A 242 -19.30 -14.84 -3.60
CA PHE A 242 -18.96 -13.43 -3.39
C PHE A 242 -19.68 -12.49 -4.38
N GLY A 243 -20.42 -13.02 -5.37
CA GLY A 243 -21.27 -12.26 -6.28
C GLY A 243 -20.74 -12.10 -7.71
N PHE A 244 -19.66 -12.80 -8.07
CA PHE A 244 -19.22 -12.87 -9.46
C PHE A 244 -20.07 -13.86 -10.26
N ARG A 245 -20.37 -13.54 -11.53
CA ARG A 245 -21.10 -14.44 -12.44
C ARG A 245 -20.13 -15.37 -13.17
N HIS A 246 -18.96 -14.83 -13.56
CA HIS A 246 -17.94 -15.53 -14.30
C HIS A 246 -16.62 -15.49 -13.55
N VAL A 247 -15.85 -16.56 -13.64
CA VAL A 247 -14.51 -16.64 -13.06
C VAL A 247 -13.58 -17.15 -14.16
N SER A 248 -12.49 -16.46 -14.38
CA SER A 248 -11.46 -16.80 -15.36
C SER A 248 -10.07 -16.71 -14.74
N LEU A 249 -9.14 -17.52 -15.26
CA LEU A 249 -7.74 -17.43 -14.92
C LEU A 249 -6.99 -16.77 -16.06
N ASP A 250 -6.21 -15.75 -15.76
CA ASP A 250 -5.29 -15.16 -16.71
C ASP A 250 -4.09 -16.07 -16.91
N LEU A 251 -3.88 -16.55 -18.12
CA LEU A 251 -2.80 -17.49 -18.44
C LEU A 251 -1.40 -16.85 -18.36
N GLU A 252 -1.29 -15.54 -18.53
CA GLU A 252 -0.04 -14.82 -18.33
C GLU A 252 0.24 -14.57 -16.84
N GLY A 253 -0.83 -14.50 -16.04
CA GLY A 253 -0.81 -14.32 -14.59
C GLY A 253 -0.40 -12.92 -14.14
N TYR A 254 -0.01 -12.81 -12.88
CA TYR A 254 0.36 -11.53 -12.30
C TYR A 254 1.61 -10.93 -12.91
N ARG A 255 1.52 -9.68 -13.36
CA ARG A 255 2.62 -8.85 -13.84
C ARG A 255 2.53 -7.47 -13.18
N PRO A 256 3.62 -6.98 -12.55
CA PRO A 256 3.64 -5.60 -12.06
C PRO A 256 3.34 -4.61 -13.21
N GLY A 257 2.44 -3.65 -12.99
CA GLY A 257 2.09 -2.64 -14.00
C GLY A 257 1.03 -3.04 -15.03
N SER A 258 0.51 -4.28 -15.04
CA SER A 258 -0.49 -4.78 -16.02
C SER A 258 -1.85 -4.05 -15.99
N VAL A 259 -2.02 -3.03 -15.17
CA VAL A 259 -3.23 -2.18 -15.13
C VAL A 259 -3.26 -1.17 -16.28
N ASP A 260 -2.09 -0.84 -16.81
CA ASP A 260 -1.90 0.25 -17.76
C ASP A 260 -1.89 -0.24 -19.22
N ASP A 261 -2.03 -1.57 -19.43
CA ASP A 261 -2.06 -2.26 -20.74
C ASP A 261 -3.46 -2.27 -21.37
#